data_f851cdcf7ac5be361621de1d44049982
#
_entry.id   f851cdcf7ac5be361621de1d44049982
#
_cell.length_a   1.000
_cell.length_b   1.000
_cell.length_c   1.000
_cell.angle_alpha   90.00
_cell.angle_beta   90.00
_cell.angle_gamma   90.00
#
_symmetry.space_group_name_H-M   'P 1'
#
loop_
_entity.id
_entity.type
_entity.pdbx_description
1 polymer ?
#
loop_
_entity_poly.entity_id
_entity_poly.type
_entity_poly.pdbx_seq_one_letter_code
_entity_poly.pdbx_strand_id
1 'polypeptide(L)'
;MNFLDRLRPIGLLVVRIALGLIFLAHGYPKLVRPNLEMQHMFAQHGLHAQFVYVAGILESFGGALLVLGLFTRPSAMLLAIEMGVAIWKVHSSGGILAVHLYEFPFALAAACVALATVGPGALSVDEGLLGSGGRRSRAPKKSED
;
A
#
# COMPACT_ATOMS: atom_id res chain seq x y z
N MET A 1 16.33 -15.64 20.30
CA MET A 1 15.48 -15.30 19.14
C MET A 1 14.13 -15.94 19.37
N ASN A 2 13.12 -15.13 19.57
CA ASN A 2 11.78 -15.61 19.87
C ASN A 2 11.17 -16.23 18.62
N PHE A 3 10.31 -17.24 18.77
CA PHE A 3 9.60 -17.91 17.69
C PHE A 3 8.89 -16.91 16.76
N LEU A 4 8.33 -15.83 17.32
CA LEU A 4 7.64 -14.77 16.57
C LEU A 4 8.57 -14.01 15.59
N ASP A 5 9.86 -13.84 15.92
CA ASP A 5 10.81 -13.16 15.02
C ASP A 5 11.02 -13.97 13.72
N ARG A 6 10.91 -15.28 13.80
CA ARG A 6 11.00 -16.17 12.63
C ARG A 6 9.76 -16.06 11.72
N LEU A 7 8.62 -15.69 12.28
CA LEU A 7 7.36 -15.53 11.53
C LEU A 7 7.21 -14.13 10.90
N ARG A 8 8.06 -13.17 11.27
CA ARG A 8 8.01 -11.80 10.74
C ARG A 8 7.95 -11.73 9.21
N PRO A 9 8.78 -12.46 8.42
CA PRO A 9 8.70 -12.41 6.96
C PRO A 9 7.38 -12.95 6.42
N ILE A 10 6.80 -13.95 7.07
CA ILE A 10 5.50 -14.51 6.69
C ILE A 10 4.39 -13.49 7.02
N GLY A 11 4.43 -12.86 8.19
CA GLY A 11 3.48 -11.82 8.57
C GLY A 11 3.47 -10.65 7.59
N LEU A 12 4.65 -10.17 7.19
CA LEU A 12 4.77 -9.10 6.18
C LEU A 12 4.25 -9.53 4.80
N LEU A 13 4.49 -10.78 4.39
CA LEU A 13 3.95 -11.33 3.16
C LEU A 13 2.41 -11.34 3.19
N VAL A 14 1.81 -11.82 4.28
CA VAL A 14 0.35 -11.87 4.45
C VAL A 14 -0.26 -10.47 4.39
N VAL A 15 0.30 -9.51 5.14
CA VAL A 15 -0.18 -8.11 5.11
C VAL A 15 -0.08 -7.52 3.72
N ARG A 16 1.03 -7.74 3.02
CA ARG A 16 1.26 -7.23 1.67
C ARG A 16 0.28 -7.80 0.65
N ILE A 17 0.06 -9.12 0.68
CA ILE A 17 -0.91 -9.78 -0.21
C ILE A 17 -2.32 -9.31 0.11
N ALA A 18 -2.72 -9.26 1.38
CA ALA A 18 -4.04 -8.81 1.77
C ALA A 18 -4.33 -7.37 1.33
N LEU A 19 -3.41 -6.44 1.61
CA LEU A 19 -3.53 -5.05 1.16
C LEU A 19 -3.58 -4.96 -0.37
N GLY A 20 -2.67 -5.65 -1.06
CA GLY A 20 -2.61 -5.64 -2.51
C GLY A 20 -3.90 -6.15 -3.16
N LEU A 21 -4.47 -7.22 -2.67
CA LEU A 21 -5.75 -7.76 -3.16
C LEU A 21 -6.92 -6.82 -2.87
N ILE A 22 -6.96 -6.18 -1.69
CA ILE A 22 -8.00 -5.20 -1.36
C ILE A 22 -7.93 -4.02 -2.34
N PHE A 23 -6.75 -3.45 -2.56
CA PHE A 23 -6.59 -2.33 -3.49
C PHE A 23 -6.90 -2.72 -4.93
N LEU A 24 -6.48 -3.91 -5.39
CA LEU A 24 -6.84 -4.43 -6.71
C LEU A 24 -8.36 -4.56 -6.87
N ALA A 25 -9.05 -5.11 -5.88
CA ALA A 25 -10.50 -5.31 -5.90
C ALA A 25 -11.27 -3.98 -5.96
N HIS A 26 -10.72 -2.90 -5.38
CA HIS A 26 -11.33 -1.56 -5.40
C HIS A 26 -10.91 -0.74 -6.61
N GLY A 27 -9.67 -0.87 -7.06
CA GLY A 27 -9.11 -0.09 -8.17
C GLY A 27 -9.57 -0.59 -9.54
N TYR A 28 -9.55 -1.89 -9.75
CA TYR A 28 -9.88 -2.49 -11.05
C TYR A 28 -11.27 -2.09 -11.59
N PRO A 29 -12.36 -2.13 -10.79
CA PRO A 29 -13.68 -1.68 -11.26
C PRO A 29 -13.72 -0.21 -11.66
N LYS A 30 -12.92 0.65 -11.00
CA LYS A 30 -12.83 2.08 -11.32
C LYS A 30 -12.23 2.32 -12.70
N LEU A 31 -11.38 1.42 -13.19
CA LEU A 31 -10.76 1.51 -14.52
C LEU A 31 -11.65 0.93 -15.61
N VAL A 32 -12.26 -0.23 -15.36
CA VAL A 32 -12.96 -1.01 -16.39
C VAL A 32 -14.43 -0.58 -16.52
N ARG A 33 -15.04 -0.22 -15.40
CA ARG A 33 -16.47 0.15 -15.32
C ARG A 33 -16.70 1.33 -14.39
N PRO A 34 -16.10 2.49 -14.68
CA PRO A 34 -16.41 3.67 -13.87
C PRO A 34 -17.87 4.05 -14.15
N ASN A 35 -18.75 3.72 -13.22
CA ASN A 35 -20.15 4.06 -13.36
C ASN A 35 -20.38 5.57 -13.06
N LEU A 36 -21.46 6.11 -13.58
CA LEU A 36 -21.84 7.50 -13.37
C LEU A 36 -22.03 7.83 -11.87
N GLU A 37 -22.51 6.87 -11.08
CA GLU A 37 -22.66 7.02 -9.63
C GLU A 37 -21.35 7.35 -8.92
N MET A 38 -20.27 6.64 -9.26
CA MET A 38 -18.94 6.84 -8.66
C MET A 38 -18.36 8.21 -9.08
N GLN A 39 -18.57 8.60 -10.35
CA GLN A 39 -18.17 9.92 -10.84
C GLN A 39 -18.96 11.05 -10.14
N HIS A 40 -20.26 10.86 -9.94
CA HIS A 40 -21.11 11.79 -9.21
C HIS A 40 -20.71 11.90 -7.74
N MET A 41 -20.38 10.78 -7.09
CA MET A 41 -19.87 10.77 -5.72
C MET A 41 -18.61 11.61 -5.59
N PHE A 42 -17.64 11.46 -6.48
CA PHE A 42 -16.42 12.27 -6.48
C PHE A 42 -16.73 13.75 -6.66
N ALA A 43 -17.62 14.09 -7.61
CA ALA A 43 -18.04 15.46 -7.87
C ALA A 43 -18.75 16.10 -6.67
N GLN A 44 -19.62 15.37 -5.97
CA GLN A 44 -20.30 15.83 -4.76
C GLN A 44 -19.33 16.16 -3.61
N HIS A 45 -18.18 15.51 -3.56
CA HIS A 45 -17.13 15.77 -2.57
C HIS A 45 -16.08 16.78 -3.04
N GLY A 46 -16.38 17.56 -4.10
CA GLY A 46 -15.50 18.61 -4.61
C GLY A 46 -14.26 18.10 -5.34
N LEU A 47 -14.30 16.86 -5.83
CA LEU A 47 -13.28 16.25 -6.67
C LEU A 47 -13.79 16.21 -8.12
N HIS A 48 -12.92 16.45 -9.10
CA HIS A 48 -13.29 16.22 -10.49
C HIS A 48 -13.66 14.75 -10.73
N ALA A 49 -14.74 14.49 -11.47
CA ALA A 49 -15.19 13.13 -11.78
C ALA A 49 -14.08 12.23 -12.36
N GLN A 50 -13.12 12.81 -13.08
CA GLN A 50 -11.98 12.10 -13.67
C GLN A 50 -10.99 11.53 -12.64
N PHE A 51 -10.99 12.03 -11.39
CA PHE A 51 -10.14 11.47 -10.33
C PHE A 51 -10.48 10.02 -9.96
N VAL A 52 -11.67 9.53 -10.35
CA VAL A 52 -12.02 8.10 -10.24
C VAL A 52 -11.00 7.25 -11.00
N TYR A 53 -10.57 7.66 -12.18
CA TYR A 53 -9.56 6.94 -12.96
C TYR A 53 -8.17 7.01 -12.33
N VAL A 54 -7.80 8.18 -11.77
CA VAL A 54 -6.53 8.34 -11.07
C VAL A 54 -6.47 7.40 -9.85
N ALA A 55 -7.54 7.38 -9.05
CA ALA A 55 -7.66 6.45 -7.92
C ALA A 55 -7.62 5.00 -8.40
N GLY A 56 -8.35 4.66 -9.47
CA GLY A 56 -8.33 3.33 -10.05
C GLY A 56 -6.93 2.87 -10.50
N ILE A 57 -6.14 3.77 -11.10
CA ILE A 57 -4.75 3.49 -11.49
C ILE A 57 -3.89 3.26 -10.25
N LEU A 58 -3.92 4.18 -9.28
CA LEU A 58 -3.11 4.08 -8.07
C LEU A 58 -3.42 2.79 -7.30
N GLU A 59 -4.69 2.49 -7.06
CA GLU A 59 -5.13 1.29 -6.36
C GLU A 59 -4.78 0.01 -7.12
N SER A 60 -5.02 -0.03 -8.45
CA SER A 60 -4.75 -1.25 -9.24
C SER A 60 -3.26 -1.52 -9.38
N PHE A 61 -2.48 -0.53 -9.81
CA PHE A 61 -1.03 -0.71 -9.97
C PHE A 61 -0.32 -0.81 -8.63
N GLY A 62 -0.65 0.06 -7.67
CA GLY A 62 -0.09 -0.01 -6.32
C GLY A 62 -0.40 -1.33 -5.63
N GLY A 63 -1.64 -1.82 -5.75
CA GLY A 63 -2.05 -3.12 -5.24
C GLY A 63 -1.29 -4.29 -5.88
N ALA A 64 -1.13 -4.29 -7.20
CA ALA A 64 -0.34 -5.29 -7.92
C ALA A 64 1.13 -5.28 -7.47
N LEU A 65 1.74 -4.09 -7.33
CA LEU A 65 3.11 -3.94 -6.85
C LEU A 65 3.28 -4.46 -5.42
N LEU A 66 2.29 -4.23 -4.55
CA LEU A 66 2.29 -4.78 -3.19
C LEU A 66 2.23 -6.30 -3.19
N VAL A 67 1.38 -6.93 -4.01
CA VAL A 67 1.30 -8.39 -4.13
C VAL A 67 2.64 -8.96 -4.55
N LEU A 68 3.27 -8.40 -5.58
CA LEU A 68 4.57 -8.83 -6.08
C LEU A 68 5.71 -8.52 -5.10
N GLY A 69 5.54 -7.52 -4.24
CA GLY A 69 6.59 -7.00 -3.39
C GLY A 69 7.67 -6.26 -4.18
N LEU A 70 7.24 -5.51 -5.18
CA LEU A 70 8.08 -4.68 -6.04
C LEU A 70 7.75 -3.21 -5.78
N PHE A 71 8.77 -2.38 -5.57
CA PHE A 71 8.58 -0.98 -5.15
C PHE A 71 7.63 -0.83 -3.96
N THR A 72 7.73 -1.75 -3.01
CA THR A 72 6.77 -1.87 -1.90
C THR A 72 6.63 -0.58 -1.09
N ARG A 73 7.76 0.05 -0.74
CA ARG A 73 7.75 1.28 0.09
C ARG A 73 7.07 2.46 -0.61
N PRO A 74 7.45 2.85 -1.84
CA PRO A 74 6.79 3.96 -2.52
C PRO A 74 5.33 3.65 -2.85
N SER A 75 5.00 2.43 -3.25
CA SER A 75 3.61 2.03 -3.51
C SER A 75 2.74 2.12 -2.26
N ALA A 76 3.21 1.59 -1.13
CA ALA A 76 2.51 1.67 0.13
C ALA A 76 2.33 3.13 0.60
N MET A 77 3.34 3.99 0.41
CA MET A 77 3.24 5.40 0.77
C MET A 77 2.19 6.13 -0.09
N LEU A 78 2.18 5.91 -1.40
CA LEU A 78 1.19 6.51 -2.31
C LEU A 78 -0.24 6.08 -1.96
N LEU A 79 -0.44 4.78 -1.69
CA LEU A 79 -1.74 4.26 -1.27
C LEU A 79 -2.17 4.79 0.10
N ALA A 80 -1.24 5.00 1.04
CA ALA A 80 -1.53 5.63 2.32
C ALA A 80 -2.00 7.09 2.15
N ILE A 81 -1.34 7.85 1.26
CA ILE A 81 -1.72 9.23 0.94
C ILE A 81 -3.12 9.25 0.30
N GLU A 82 -3.38 8.35 -0.64
CA GLU A 82 -4.69 8.22 -1.28
C GLU A 82 -5.79 7.95 -0.27
N MET A 83 -5.57 7.03 0.67
CA MET A 83 -6.52 6.75 1.76
C MET A 83 -6.70 7.97 2.67
N GLY A 84 -5.66 8.73 2.94
CA GLY A 84 -5.76 10.00 3.66
C GLY A 84 -6.65 11.02 2.96
N VAL A 85 -6.52 11.14 1.64
CA VAL A 85 -7.40 12.00 0.82
C VAL A 85 -8.85 11.49 0.84
N ALA A 86 -9.06 10.18 0.75
CA ALA A 86 -10.38 9.56 0.84
C ALA A 86 -11.06 9.84 2.19
N ILE A 87 -10.32 9.77 3.29
CA ILE A 87 -10.83 10.13 4.63
C ILE A 87 -11.21 11.60 4.65
N TRP A 88 -10.31 12.47 4.24
CA TRP A 88 -10.54 13.92 4.30
C TRP A 88 -11.70 14.39 3.41
N LYS A 89 -11.79 13.89 2.18
CA LYS A 89 -12.77 14.38 1.19
C LYS A 89 -14.11 13.66 1.24
N VAL A 90 -14.10 12.36 1.48
CA VAL A 90 -15.30 11.52 1.31
C VAL A 90 -15.91 11.11 2.65
N HIS A 91 -15.10 10.87 3.66
CA HIS A 91 -15.54 10.26 4.91
C HIS A 91 -15.55 11.20 6.11
N SER A 92 -15.20 12.48 5.95
CA SER A 92 -15.12 13.45 7.05
C SER A 92 -16.45 14.12 7.41
N SER A 93 -17.52 13.82 6.70
CA SER A 93 -18.84 14.49 6.86
C SER A 93 -19.47 14.36 8.25
N GLY A 94 -19.11 13.31 8.99
CA GLY A 94 -19.61 13.07 10.35
C GLY A 94 -18.71 13.58 11.48
N GLY A 95 -17.59 14.24 11.15
CA GLY A 95 -16.57 14.66 12.10
C GLY A 95 -15.70 13.50 12.64
N ILE A 96 -14.70 13.84 13.45
CA ILE A 96 -13.68 12.88 13.94
C ILE A 96 -14.29 11.75 14.77
N LEU A 97 -15.38 11.98 15.47
CA LEU A 97 -16.01 10.98 16.34
C LEU A 97 -16.84 9.94 15.58
N ALA A 98 -17.16 10.20 14.30
CA ALA A 98 -17.88 9.24 13.46
C ALA A 98 -16.93 8.19 12.84
N VAL A 99 -16.19 7.48 13.68
CA VAL A 99 -15.14 6.52 13.28
C VAL A 99 -15.64 5.49 12.27
N HIS A 100 -16.88 5.01 12.45
CA HIS A 100 -17.51 4.02 11.58
C HIS A 100 -17.60 4.46 10.10
N LEU A 101 -17.52 5.77 9.81
CA LEU A 101 -17.53 6.27 8.43
C LEU A 101 -16.17 6.14 7.74
N TYR A 102 -15.07 6.18 8.48
CA TYR A 102 -13.73 6.18 7.91
C TYR A 102 -12.82 5.06 8.42
N GLU A 103 -13.30 4.16 9.29
CA GLU A 103 -12.49 3.09 9.91
C GLU A 103 -11.78 2.21 8.87
N PHE A 104 -12.45 1.89 7.77
CA PHE A 104 -11.87 1.04 6.73
C PHE A 104 -10.71 1.72 6.00
N PRO A 105 -10.86 2.92 5.38
CA PRO A 105 -9.73 3.59 4.75
C PRO A 105 -8.64 3.99 5.77
N PHE A 106 -9.01 4.24 7.04
CA PHE A 106 -8.03 4.51 8.09
C PHE A 106 -7.17 3.28 8.42
N ALA A 107 -7.80 2.10 8.55
CA ALA A 107 -7.07 0.85 8.77
C ALA A 107 -6.12 0.53 7.61
N LEU A 108 -6.56 0.76 6.35
CA LEU A 108 -5.73 0.57 5.17
C LEU A 108 -4.55 1.57 5.16
N ALA A 109 -4.80 2.85 5.46
CA ALA A 109 -3.75 3.86 5.55
C ALA A 109 -2.70 3.48 6.60
N ALA A 110 -3.13 3.10 7.81
CA ALA A 110 -2.23 2.69 8.89
C ALA A 110 -1.38 1.47 8.51
N ALA A 111 -1.99 0.46 7.90
CA ALA A 111 -1.29 -0.73 7.43
C ALA A 111 -0.29 -0.40 6.30
N CYS A 112 -0.66 0.50 5.38
CA CYS A 112 0.25 0.98 4.33
C CYS A 112 1.43 1.78 4.91
N VAL A 113 1.22 2.66 5.89
CA VAL A 113 2.30 3.37 6.58
C VAL A 113 3.23 2.39 7.29
N ALA A 114 2.69 1.40 8.00
CA ALA A 114 3.48 0.36 8.63
C ALA A 114 4.34 -0.40 7.60
N LEU A 115 3.75 -0.78 6.47
CA LEU A 115 4.47 -1.47 5.39
C LEU A 115 5.54 -0.59 4.73
N ALA A 116 5.26 0.70 4.52
CA ALA A 116 6.23 1.65 3.97
C ALA A 116 7.45 1.84 4.88
N THR A 117 7.23 1.86 6.20
CA THR A 117 8.30 2.04 7.20
C THR A 117 9.09 0.76 7.45
N VAL A 118 8.42 -0.36 7.67
CA VAL A 118 9.06 -1.66 7.92
C VAL A 118 9.74 -2.22 6.66
N GLY A 119 9.09 -2.05 5.51
CA GLY A 119 9.59 -2.52 4.21
C GLY A 119 8.95 -3.83 3.74
N PRO A 120 9.42 -4.35 2.59
CA PRO A 120 8.77 -5.43 1.86
C PRO A 120 8.85 -6.81 2.54
N GLY A 121 9.83 -7.01 3.43
CA GLY A 121 10.14 -8.31 4.01
C GLY A 121 10.97 -9.21 3.11
N ALA A 122 11.55 -10.27 3.69
CA ALA A 122 12.47 -11.17 3.01
C ALA A 122 11.84 -11.95 1.83
N LEU A 123 10.51 -12.11 1.84
CA LEU A 123 9.76 -12.80 0.77
C LEU A 123 9.19 -11.79 -0.23
N SER A 124 10.05 -11.00 -0.87
CA SER A 124 9.67 -9.96 -1.83
C SER A 124 10.62 -9.91 -3.02
N VAL A 125 10.13 -9.39 -4.15
CA VAL A 125 10.98 -9.13 -5.32
C VAL A 125 12.02 -8.04 -5.00
N ASP A 126 11.64 -7.02 -4.23
CA ASP A 126 12.56 -5.96 -3.78
C ASP A 126 13.78 -6.53 -3.05
N GLU A 127 13.58 -7.49 -2.15
CA GLU A 127 14.68 -8.12 -1.41
C GLU A 127 15.55 -9.00 -2.33
N GLY A 128 14.92 -9.69 -3.27
CA GLY A 128 15.65 -10.50 -4.27
C GLY A 128 16.55 -9.65 -5.16
N LEU A 129 16.10 -8.46 -5.56
CA LEU A 129 16.83 -7.55 -6.44
C LEU A 129 17.86 -6.71 -5.69
N LEU A 130 17.50 -6.15 -4.54
CA LEU A 130 18.34 -5.21 -3.78
C LEU A 130 19.20 -5.90 -2.73
N GLY A 131 18.74 -7.01 -2.13
CA GLY A 131 19.46 -7.77 -1.13
C GLY A 131 20.69 -8.50 -1.68
N SER A 132 20.70 -8.84 -2.96
CA SER A 132 21.86 -9.45 -3.64
C SER A 132 23.03 -8.47 -3.84
N GLY A 133 22.76 -7.16 -3.89
CA GLY A 133 23.79 -6.12 -4.04
C GLY A 133 24.57 -5.80 -2.76
N GLY A 134 23.96 -5.97 -1.59
CA GLY A 134 24.55 -5.59 -0.31
C GLY A 134 25.50 -6.65 0.30
N ARG A 135 25.42 -7.89 -0.14
CA ARG A 135 26.28 -8.99 0.39
C ARG A 135 27.67 -9.07 -0.22
N ARG A 136 27.92 -8.41 -1.36
CA ARG A 136 29.22 -8.46 -2.04
C ARG A 136 30.29 -7.53 -1.48
N SER A 137 30.01 -6.60 -0.58
CA SER A 137 30.96 -5.57 -0.14
C SER A 137 31.61 -5.82 1.24
N ARG A 138 31.35 -6.99 1.87
CA ARG A 138 32.01 -7.38 3.12
C ARG A 138 32.89 -8.63 2.95
N ALA A 139 33.84 -8.56 2.05
CA ALA A 139 35.01 -9.44 2.13
C ALA A 139 35.93 -8.91 3.25
N PRO A 140 36.36 -9.73 4.21
CA PRO A 140 37.30 -9.31 5.23
C PRO A 140 38.64 -8.95 4.55
N LYS A 141 39.16 -7.74 4.81
CA LYS A 141 40.53 -7.38 4.50
C LYS A 141 41.43 -8.39 5.22
N LYS A 142 42.14 -9.22 4.46
CA LYS A 142 43.24 -10.01 4.95
C LYS A 142 44.27 -9.05 5.52
N SER A 143 44.55 -9.12 6.82
CA SER A 143 45.73 -8.53 7.44
C SER A 143 46.93 -9.29 6.91
N GLU A 144 47.74 -8.62 6.09
CA GLU A 144 49.12 -9.04 5.81
C GLU A 144 49.97 -8.55 6.99
N ASP A 145 50.43 -9.48 7.80
CA ASP A 145 51.61 -9.37 8.63
C ASP A 145 52.80 -9.93 7.88
#